data_f32b5c3176d65e0576875e711921ab7d
#
_entry.id   f32b5c3176d65e0576875e711921ab7d
#
_cell.length_a   1.000
_cell.length_b   1.000
_cell.length_c   1.000
_cell.angle_alpha   90.00
_cell.angle_beta   90.00
_cell.angle_gamma   90.00
#
_symmetry.space_group_name_H-M   'P 1'
#
loop_
_entity.id
_entity.type
_entity.pdbx_description
1 polymer ?
#
loop_
_entity_poly.entity_id
_entity_poly.type
_entity_poly.pdbx_seq_one_letter_code
_entity_poly.pdbx_strand_id
1 'polypeptide(L)'
;MSLAMEIGRIAEVKLGDAAPQLVAVAVDVGDNAGVEFSSLEFCLEAVFATPPFAGAKPQIMRCAGDVLRVAYLEIDDGRTEN
;
A
#
# COMPACT_ATOMS: atom_id res chain seq x y z
N MET A 1 -10.57 -5.85 -11.74
CA MET A 1 -9.28 -5.89 -11.02
C MET A 1 -9.37 -5.03 -9.77
N SER A 2 -8.90 -5.54 -8.65
CA SER A 2 -8.94 -4.79 -7.40
C SER A 2 -7.79 -3.79 -7.34
N LEU A 3 -8.09 -2.57 -6.92
CA LEU A 3 -7.09 -1.53 -6.72
C LEU A 3 -6.06 -1.95 -5.66
N ALA A 4 -6.54 -2.61 -4.60
CA ALA A 4 -5.64 -3.09 -3.54
C ALA A 4 -4.65 -4.11 -4.08
N MET A 5 -5.08 -5.00 -4.96
CA MET A 5 -4.19 -5.98 -5.57
C MET A 5 -3.14 -5.31 -6.45
N GLU A 6 -3.52 -4.25 -7.17
CA GLU A 6 -2.58 -3.49 -7.98
C GLU A 6 -1.51 -2.84 -7.11
N ILE A 7 -1.91 -2.27 -5.99
CA ILE A 7 -0.98 -1.67 -5.04
C ILE A 7 -0.03 -2.75 -4.49
N GLY A 8 -0.56 -3.93 -4.18
CA GLY A 8 0.27 -5.05 -3.72
C GLY A 8 1.30 -5.45 -4.75
N ARG A 9 0.90 -5.50 -6.02
CA ARG A 9 1.81 -5.84 -7.10
C ARG A 9 2.93 -4.81 -7.25
N ILE A 10 2.59 -3.53 -7.14
CA ILE A 10 3.59 -2.46 -7.19
C ILE A 10 4.61 -2.63 -6.08
N ALA A 11 4.14 -2.90 -4.86
CA ALA A 11 5.01 -3.12 -3.72
C ALA A 11 5.92 -4.33 -3.93
N GLU A 12 5.38 -5.41 -4.46
CA GLU A 12 6.14 -6.63 -4.71
C GLU A 12 7.24 -6.39 -5.74
N VAL A 13 6.91 -5.68 -6.81
CA VAL A 13 7.90 -5.35 -7.85
C VAL A 13 9.02 -4.48 -7.30
N LYS A 14 8.66 -3.48 -6.48
CA LYS A 14 9.66 -2.57 -5.91
C LYS A 14 10.56 -3.23 -4.90
N LEU A 15 10.02 -4.11 -4.07
CA LEU A 15 10.76 -4.69 -2.96
C LEU A 15 11.46 -6.00 -3.31
N GLY A 16 10.92 -6.75 -4.27
CA GLY A 16 11.52 -8.04 -4.63
C GLY A 16 11.66 -8.93 -3.41
N ASP A 17 12.89 -9.34 -3.11
CA ASP A 17 13.17 -10.25 -2.00
C ASP A 17 12.91 -9.61 -0.64
N ALA A 18 12.79 -8.29 -0.57
CA ALA A 18 12.53 -7.59 0.68
C ALA A 18 11.02 -7.50 1.01
N ALA A 19 10.14 -8.01 0.16
CA ALA A 19 8.71 -7.96 0.39
C ALA A 19 8.29 -8.50 1.77
N PRO A 20 8.86 -9.61 2.27
CA PRO A 20 8.49 -10.10 3.61
C PRO A 20 8.89 -9.16 4.74
N GLN A 21 9.76 -8.20 4.48
CA GLN A 21 10.23 -7.24 5.49
C GLN A 21 9.38 -5.97 5.52
N LEU A 22 8.40 -5.85 4.64
CA LEU A 22 7.53 -4.68 4.58
C LEU A 22 6.67 -4.60 5.85
N VAL A 23 6.69 -3.44 6.51
CA VAL A 23 5.91 -3.23 7.74
C VAL A 23 4.81 -2.19 7.55
N ALA A 24 4.95 -1.28 6.59
CA ALA A 24 3.92 -0.27 6.35
C ALA A 24 3.91 0.14 4.88
N VAL A 25 2.73 0.47 4.39
CA VAL A 25 2.52 0.98 3.04
C VAL A 25 1.72 2.26 3.14
N ALA A 26 2.27 3.36 2.67
CA ALA A 26 1.54 4.63 2.65
C ALA A 26 1.01 4.89 1.25
N VAL A 27 -0.27 5.19 1.16
CA VAL A 27 -0.96 5.42 -0.11
C VAL A 27 -1.60 6.79 -0.06
N ASP A 28 -1.30 7.65 -1.04
CA ASP A 28 -1.97 8.93 -1.18
C ASP A 28 -3.25 8.74 -1.99
N VAL A 29 -4.38 9.12 -1.41
CA VAL A 29 -5.69 8.98 -2.05
C VAL A 29 -6.38 10.34 -2.04
N GLY A 30 -6.68 10.86 -3.22
CA GLY A 30 -7.35 12.13 -3.36
C GLY A 30 -8.83 12.03 -3.04
N ASP A 31 -9.39 13.12 -2.53
CA ASP A 31 -10.82 13.17 -2.17
C ASP A 31 -11.72 12.94 -3.38
N ASN A 32 -11.24 13.28 -4.58
CA ASN A 32 -12.01 13.13 -5.81
C ASN A 32 -11.63 11.89 -6.62
N ALA A 33 -10.86 10.97 -6.03
CA ALA A 33 -10.42 9.77 -6.75
C ALA A 33 -11.53 8.72 -6.88
N GLY A 34 -12.67 8.94 -6.23
CA GLY A 34 -13.80 8.00 -6.31
C GLY A 34 -13.57 6.73 -5.52
N VAL A 35 -12.69 6.76 -4.53
CA VAL A 35 -12.32 5.59 -3.75
C VAL A 35 -12.97 5.68 -2.36
N GLU A 36 -13.58 4.59 -1.92
CA GLU A 36 -14.12 4.49 -0.56
C GLU A 36 -12.97 4.08 0.35
N PHE A 37 -12.57 4.99 1.26
CA PHE A 37 -11.35 4.82 2.04
C PHE A 37 -11.35 3.58 2.95
N SER A 38 -12.45 3.33 3.65
CA SER A 38 -12.49 2.16 4.55
C SER A 38 -12.46 0.86 3.78
N SER A 39 -13.09 0.80 2.61
CA SER A 39 -13.04 -0.39 1.76
C SER A 39 -11.64 -0.64 1.24
N LEU A 40 -10.96 0.43 0.82
CA LEU A 40 -9.59 0.31 0.34
C LEU A 40 -8.66 -0.16 1.44
N GLU A 41 -8.78 0.43 2.63
CA GLU A 41 -7.96 0.03 3.78
C GLU A 41 -8.16 -1.44 4.11
N PHE A 42 -9.41 -1.89 4.16
CA PHE A 42 -9.71 -3.28 4.45
C PHE A 42 -9.09 -4.22 3.42
N CYS A 43 -9.23 -3.88 2.15
CA CYS A 43 -8.67 -4.71 1.07
C CYS A 43 -7.14 -4.73 1.11
N LEU A 44 -6.52 -3.59 1.44
CA LEU A 44 -5.06 -3.52 1.55
C LEU A 44 -4.57 -4.37 2.71
N GLU A 45 -5.28 -4.37 3.84
CA GLU A 45 -4.92 -5.23 4.95
C GLU A 45 -4.91 -6.69 4.53
N ALA A 46 -5.94 -7.10 3.77
CA ALA A 46 -6.03 -8.48 3.29
C ALA A 46 -4.88 -8.82 2.33
N VAL A 47 -4.57 -7.92 1.41
CA VAL A 47 -3.49 -8.13 0.44
C VAL A 47 -2.15 -8.27 1.14
N PHE A 48 -1.85 -7.37 2.09
CA PHE A 48 -0.56 -7.36 2.76
C PHE A 48 -0.45 -8.39 3.89
N ALA A 49 -1.54 -9.09 4.20
CA ALA A 49 -1.50 -10.24 5.09
C ALA A 49 -1.18 -11.55 4.34
N THR A 50 -1.10 -11.49 3.00
CA THR A 50 -0.89 -12.65 2.15
C THR A 50 0.56 -12.66 1.64
N PRO A 51 1.21 -13.85 1.54
CA PRO A 51 2.56 -13.90 0.99
C PRO A 51 2.63 -13.26 -0.39
N PRO A 52 3.77 -12.62 -0.75
CA PRO A 52 5.06 -12.64 -0.03
C PRO A 52 5.16 -11.67 1.16
N PHE A 53 4.09 -10.93 1.44
CA PHE A 53 4.08 -9.99 2.55
C PHE A 53 3.81 -10.72 3.86
N ALA A 54 4.19 -10.10 4.96
CA ALA A 54 4.08 -10.70 6.28
C ALA A 54 3.21 -9.87 7.24
N GLY A 55 2.23 -9.15 6.70
CA GLY A 55 1.28 -8.40 7.52
C GLY A 55 1.60 -6.92 7.64
N ALA A 56 2.01 -6.29 6.54
CA ALA A 56 2.26 -4.84 6.53
C ALA A 56 0.97 -4.07 6.79
N LYS A 57 1.10 -2.92 7.45
CA LYS A 57 -0.05 -2.06 7.75
C LYS A 57 -0.22 -1.00 6.68
N PRO A 58 -1.41 -0.89 6.08
CA PRO A 58 -1.67 0.19 5.14
C PRO A 58 -1.96 1.49 5.87
N GLN A 59 -1.47 2.59 5.31
CA GLN A 59 -1.74 3.93 5.80
C GLN A 59 -2.30 4.73 4.63
N ILE A 60 -3.53 5.17 4.74
CA ILE A 60 -4.15 5.96 3.70
C ILE A 60 -4.03 7.43 4.07
N MET A 61 -3.39 8.19 3.20
CA MET A 61 -3.17 9.63 3.39
C MET A 61 -4.09 10.38 2.45
N ARG A 62 -5.01 11.14 3.01
CA ARG A 62 -5.99 11.87 2.22
C ARG A 62 -5.36 13.15 1.69
N CYS A 63 -5.68 13.45 0.43
CA CYS A 63 -5.19 14.68 -0.19
C CYS A 63 -6.25 15.22 -1.14
N ALA A 64 -6.02 16.41 -1.67
CA ALA A 64 -6.95 17.03 -2.60
C ALA A 64 -6.78 16.43 -4.00
N GLY A 65 -7.86 16.48 -4.77
CA GLY A 65 -7.80 16.06 -6.18
C GLY A 65 -8.12 14.59 -6.38
N ASP A 66 -7.63 14.05 -7.50
CA ASP A 66 -7.90 12.67 -7.89
C ASP A 66 -6.64 11.80 -7.86
N VAL A 67 -5.70 12.13 -6.99
CA VAL A 67 -4.45 11.41 -6.84
C VAL A 67 -4.71 10.02 -6.26
N LEU A 68 -3.97 9.04 -6.78
CA LEU A 68 -3.97 7.69 -6.23
C LEU A 68 -2.60 7.09 -6.51
N ARG A 69 -1.78 6.97 -5.46
CA ARG A 69 -0.41 6.47 -5.65
C ARG A 69 0.15 5.93 -4.35
N VAL A 70 1.15 5.05 -4.49
CA VAL A 70 1.92 4.59 -3.34
C VAL A 70 2.92 5.68 -2.99
N ALA A 71 2.79 6.27 -1.82
CA ALA A 71 3.68 7.34 -1.38
C ALA A 71 5.02 6.80 -0.93
N TYR A 72 5.02 5.77 -0.09
CA TYR A 72 6.25 5.12 0.32
C TYR A 72 5.95 3.72 0.89
N LEU A 73 7.01 2.93 0.97
CA LEU A 73 7.00 1.60 1.57
C LEU A 73 8.05 1.58 2.67
N GLU A 74 7.66 1.15 3.86
CA GLU A 74 8.56 1.10 5.01
C GLU A 74 8.91 -0.36 5.31
N ILE A 75 10.20 -0.67 5.38
CA ILE A 75 10.64 -2.02 5.66
C ILE A 75 11.28 -2.10 7.05
N ASP A 76 11.44 -3.34 7.53
CA ASP A 76 11.79 -3.64 8.92
C ASP A 76 13.11 -3.04 9.39
N ASP A 77 14.05 -2.78 8.48
CA ASP A 77 15.34 -2.21 8.85
C ASP A 77 15.31 -0.67 8.97
N GLY A 78 14.12 -0.08 8.90
CA GLY A 78 13.95 1.37 9.05
C GLY A 78 14.12 2.17 7.78
N ARG A 79 14.44 1.52 6.66
CA ARG A 79 14.55 2.23 5.39
C ARG A 79 13.18 2.48 4.77
N THR A 80 13.10 3.54 3.98
CA THR A 80 11.88 3.88 3.27
C THR A 80 12.15 3.86 1.78
N GLU A 81 11.28 3.18 1.03
CA GLU A 81 11.34 3.10 -0.42
C GLU A 81 10.20 3.89 -1.04
N ASN A 82 10.49 4.66 -2.07
CA ASN A 82 9.47 5.45 -2.78
C ASN A 82 9.14 4.83 -4.11
#